data_6adcbef40b567dcec6447be4d35b998e
#
_entry.id   6adcbef40b567dcec6447be4d35b998e
#
_cell.length_a   1.000
_cell.length_b   1.000
_cell.length_c   1.000
_cell.angle_alpha   90.00
_cell.angle_beta   90.00
_cell.angle_gamma   90.00
#
_symmetry.space_group_name_H-M   'P 1'
#
loop_
_entity.id
_entity.type
_entity.pdbx_description
1 polymer ?
#
loop_
_entity_poly.entity_id
_entity_poly.type
_entity_poly.pdbx_seq_one_letter_code
_entity_poly.pdbx_strand_id
1 'polypeptide(L)'
;MGTLSSELGPLVERVASQPRVYADANMPNGVVLFMRDRLAWDVLFVIEHDDLRRARDIEHFRLARQLGRTLVTLDRDYLDDRQFPPEESAGVIVFCVPDERWLRRLLTRMDRELFRGAHACALPLDRRKVEWHIDAQPRS
;
A
#
# COMPACT_ATOMS: atom_id res chain seq x y z
N MET A 1 -37.85 -2.31 5.89
CA MET A 1 -36.53 -2.92 5.96
C MET A 1 -35.44 -2.08 5.34
N GLY A 2 -35.79 -0.94 4.80
CA GLY A 2 -34.80 -0.04 4.20
C GLY A 2 -33.83 0.60 5.18
N THR A 3 -34.21 0.71 6.46
CA THR A 3 -33.39 1.37 7.47
C THR A 3 -32.08 0.62 7.74
N LEU A 4 -32.11 -0.70 7.81
CA LEU A 4 -30.92 -1.48 8.08
C LEU A 4 -29.93 -1.39 6.91
N SER A 5 -30.43 -1.46 5.69
CA SER A 5 -29.59 -1.30 4.49
C SER A 5 -28.95 0.07 4.42
N SER A 6 -29.68 1.12 4.74
CA SER A 6 -29.13 2.47 4.70
C SER A 6 -28.09 2.71 5.77
N GLU A 7 -28.20 2.06 6.94
CA GLU A 7 -27.20 2.17 7.99
C GLU A 7 -25.92 1.41 7.66
N LEU A 8 -26.03 0.25 7.01
CA LEU A 8 -24.91 -0.59 6.68
C LEU A 8 -24.21 -0.18 5.38
N GLY A 9 -24.91 0.53 4.48
CA GLY A 9 -24.37 0.92 3.20
C GLY A 9 -23.06 1.72 3.29
N PRO A 10 -23.01 2.81 4.06
CA PRO A 10 -21.77 3.58 4.19
C PRO A 10 -20.64 2.79 4.82
N LEU A 11 -20.94 1.89 5.75
CA LEU A 11 -19.92 1.05 6.39
C LEU A 11 -19.34 0.06 5.39
N VAL A 12 -20.19 -0.57 4.56
CA VAL A 12 -19.75 -1.50 3.54
C VAL A 12 -18.86 -0.79 2.50
N GLU A 13 -19.25 0.40 2.06
CA GLU A 13 -18.45 1.20 1.14
C GLU A 13 -17.09 1.55 1.72
N ARG A 14 -17.02 1.93 3.00
CA ARG A 14 -15.77 2.25 3.68
C ARG A 14 -14.85 1.03 3.74
N VAL A 15 -15.38 -0.14 4.05
CA VAL A 15 -14.60 -1.38 4.08
C VAL A 15 -14.13 -1.74 2.68
N ALA A 16 -14.99 -1.62 1.66
CA ALA A 16 -14.66 -1.94 0.29
C ALA A 16 -13.57 -1.01 -0.28
N SER A 17 -13.52 0.25 0.19
CA SER A 17 -12.53 1.22 -0.26
C SER A 17 -11.31 1.31 0.66
N GLN A 18 -11.27 0.53 1.74
CA GLN A 18 -10.12 0.53 2.64
C GLN A 18 -8.86 0.11 1.89
N PRO A 19 -7.77 0.88 1.99
CA PRO A 19 -6.53 0.53 1.33
C PRO A 19 -6.03 -0.85 1.75
N ARG A 20 -5.69 -1.67 0.78
CA ARG A 20 -5.18 -3.02 0.99
C ARG A 20 -3.72 -3.04 0.60
N VAL A 21 -2.86 -3.31 1.56
CA VAL A 21 -1.42 -3.12 1.41
C VAL A 21 -0.65 -4.39 1.82
N TYR A 22 0.40 -4.66 1.09
CA TYR A 22 1.36 -5.72 1.37
C TYR A 22 2.68 -5.04 1.70
N ALA A 23 3.06 -5.04 2.98
CA ALA A 23 4.27 -4.36 3.43
C ALA A 23 5.45 -5.31 3.43
N ASP A 24 6.47 -4.97 2.65
CA ASP A 24 7.69 -5.75 2.52
C ASP A 24 8.47 -5.81 3.84
N ALA A 25 9.37 -6.79 3.96
CA ALA A 25 10.15 -7.02 5.17
C ALA A 25 11.01 -5.82 5.58
N ASN A 26 11.39 -4.97 4.62
CA ASN A 26 12.21 -3.80 4.89
C ASN A 26 11.42 -2.60 5.45
N MET A 27 10.09 -2.71 5.55
CA MET A 27 9.29 -1.65 6.15
C MET A 27 9.44 -1.66 7.67
N PRO A 28 9.70 -0.52 8.31
CA PRO A 28 9.85 -0.48 9.77
C PRO A 28 8.57 -0.83 10.51
N ASN A 29 8.69 -1.56 11.61
CA ASN A 29 7.55 -1.96 12.44
C ASN A 29 6.69 -0.78 12.87
N GLY A 30 7.31 0.30 13.33
CA GLY A 30 6.58 1.48 13.78
C GLY A 30 5.77 2.14 12.67
N VAL A 31 6.27 2.07 11.44
CA VAL A 31 5.58 2.61 10.27
C VAL A 31 4.39 1.75 9.90
N VAL A 32 4.54 0.43 9.99
CA VAL A 32 3.42 -0.49 9.74
C VAL A 32 2.30 -0.26 10.75
N LEU A 33 2.65 -0.08 12.02
CA LEU A 33 1.65 0.25 13.05
C LEU A 33 0.96 1.57 12.75
N PHE A 34 1.71 2.55 12.26
CA PHE A 34 1.14 3.83 11.84
C PHE A 34 0.14 3.67 10.70
N MET A 35 0.46 2.84 9.71
CA MET A 35 -0.48 2.56 8.62
C MET A 35 -1.78 1.96 9.13
N ARG A 36 -1.69 1.02 10.06
CA ARG A 36 -2.85 0.32 10.61
C ARG A 36 -3.67 1.21 11.56
N ASP A 37 -3.00 1.87 12.49
CA ASP A 37 -3.67 2.55 13.58
C ASP A 37 -4.08 3.98 13.24
N ARG A 38 -3.25 4.68 12.49
CA ARG A 38 -3.50 6.09 12.15
C ARG A 38 -4.17 6.25 10.80
N LEU A 39 -3.75 5.47 9.81
CA LEU A 39 -4.30 5.58 8.46
C LEU A 39 -5.44 4.60 8.21
N ALA A 40 -5.64 3.65 9.11
CA ALA A 40 -6.69 2.62 9.02
C ALA A 40 -6.57 1.78 7.74
N TRP A 41 -5.35 1.48 7.32
CA TRP A 41 -5.09 0.61 6.19
C TRP A 41 -5.15 -0.86 6.61
N ASP A 42 -5.57 -1.72 5.70
CA ASP A 42 -5.52 -3.17 5.88
C ASP A 42 -4.15 -3.65 5.38
N VAL A 43 -3.23 -3.89 6.32
CA VAL A 43 -1.84 -4.19 6.01
C VAL A 43 -1.48 -5.63 6.35
N LEU A 44 -1.01 -6.38 5.35
CA LEU A 44 -0.30 -7.63 5.56
C LEU A 44 1.18 -7.29 5.66
N PHE A 45 1.82 -7.63 6.77
CA PHE A 45 3.24 -7.35 6.96
C PHE A 45 4.04 -8.65 6.93
N VAL A 46 4.99 -8.75 6.00
CA VAL A 46 5.77 -9.96 5.74
C VAL A 46 6.43 -10.52 7.01
N ILE A 47 6.98 -9.63 7.85
CA ILE A 47 7.71 -10.05 9.06
C ILE A 47 6.82 -10.85 10.03
N GLU A 48 5.52 -10.64 10.00
CA GLU A 48 4.57 -11.33 10.89
C GLU A 48 4.24 -12.75 10.41
N HIS A 49 4.73 -13.16 9.25
CA HIS A 49 4.44 -14.45 8.65
C HIS A 49 5.73 -15.24 8.39
N ASP A 50 5.96 -16.29 9.16
CA ASP A 50 7.19 -17.08 9.08
C ASP A 50 7.45 -17.64 7.69
N ASP A 51 6.41 -18.10 7.02
CA ASP A 51 6.50 -18.66 5.67
C ASP A 51 6.87 -17.61 4.62
N LEU A 52 6.56 -16.33 4.87
CA LEU A 52 6.86 -15.25 3.92
C LEU A 52 8.24 -14.63 4.15
N ARG A 53 8.82 -14.79 5.33
CA ARG A 53 10.11 -14.15 5.66
C ARG A 53 11.24 -14.63 4.75
N ARG A 54 11.15 -15.84 4.24
CA ARG A 54 12.20 -16.44 3.39
C ARG A 54 11.85 -16.41 1.91
N ALA A 55 10.70 -15.85 1.55
CA ALA A 55 10.26 -15.77 0.18
C ALA A 55 11.14 -14.78 -0.59
N ARG A 56 11.29 -15.05 -1.89
CA ARG A 56 12.04 -14.18 -2.80
C ARG A 56 11.16 -13.01 -3.22
N ASP A 57 11.77 -11.95 -3.71
CA ASP A 57 11.06 -10.75 -4.13
C ASP A 57 9.98 -11.05 -5.17
N ILE A 58 10.26 -11.91 -6.13
CA ILE A 58 9.26 -12.28 -7.15
C ILE A 58 8.07 -13.00 -6.53
N GLU A 59 8.28 -13.76 -5.47
CA GLU A 59 7.19 -14.45 -4.77
C GLU A 59 6.31 -13.44 -4.03
N HIS A 60 6.92 -12.43 -3.39
CA HIS A 60 6.19 -11.35 -2.74
C HIS A 60 5.37 -10.56 -3.76
N PHE A 61 5.96 -10.26 -4.89
CA PHE A 61 5.31 -9.52 -5.96
C PHE A 61 4.04 -10.25 -6.45
N ARG A 62 4.19 -11.54 -6.69
CA ARG A 62 3.06 -12.37 -7.16
C ARG A 62 1.98 -12.55 -6.10
N LEU A 63 2.40 -12.77 -4.86
CA LEU A 63 1.46 -12.97 -3.76
C LEU A 63 0.66 -11.70 -3.47
N ALA A 64 1.30 -10.54 -3.52
CA ALA A 64 0.60 -9.27 -3.34
C ALA A 64 -0.53 -9.13 -4.34
N ARG A 65 -0.27 -9.48 -5.60
CA ARG A 65 -1.30 -9.47 -6.63
C ARG A 65 -2.41 -10.47 -6.34
N GLN A 66 -2.06 -11.72 -5.98
CA GLN A 66 -3.04 -12.75 -5.67
C GLN A 66 -3.97 -12.33 -4.54
N LEU A 67 -3.43 -11.61 -3.56
CA LEU A 67 -4.18 -11.13 -2.41
C LEU A 67 -4.88 -9.78 -2.66
N GLY A 68 -4.68 -9.19 -3.85
CA GLY A 68 -5.25 -7.88 -4.16
C GLY A 68 -4.75 -6.80 -3.23
N ARG A 69 -3.42 -6.72 -3.04
CA ARG A 69 -2.78 -5.76 -2.13
C ARG A 69 -1.69 -4.98 -2.85
N THR A 70 -1.68 -3.68 -2.66
CA THR A 70 -0.59 -2.84 -3.17
C THR A 70 0.69 -3.14 -2.38
N LEU A 71 1.77 -3.45 -3.09
CA LEU A 71 3.07 -3.73 -2.47
C LEU A 71 3.74 -2.40 -2.11
N VAL A 72 4.08 -2.22 -0.84
CA VAL A 72 4.85 -1.05 -0.37
C VAL A 72 6.21 -1.52 0.12
N THR A 73 7.27 -0.84 -0.32
CA THR A 73 8.63 -1.29 -0.09
C THR A 73 9.62 -0.12 -0.12
N LEU A 74 10.79 -0.32 0.46
CA LEU A 74 11.91 0.61 0.34
C LEU A 74 12.91 0.13 -0.73
N ASP A 75 12.65 -1.02 -1.36
CA ASP A 75 13.56 -1.65 -2.30
C ASP A 75 13.23 -1.24 -3.74
N ARG A 76 14.16 -0.53 -4.36
CA ARG A 76 14.00 -0.03 -5.74
C ARG A 76 14.07 -1.14 -6.79
N ASP A 77 14.52 -2.34 -6.44
CA ASP A 77 14.58 -3.44 -7.39
C ASP A 77 13.23 -3.78 -7.99
N TYR A 78 12.14 -3.53 -7.25
CA TYR A 78 10.77 -3.74 -7.75
C TYR A 78 10.39 -2.81 -8.90
N LEU A 79 11.18 -1.77 -9.15
CA LEU A 79 10.96 -0.87 -10.28
C LEU A 79 11.44 -1.46 -11.61
N ASP A 80 12.18 -2.57 -11.57
CA ASP A 80 12.64 -3.25 -12.78
C ASP A 80 11.47 -4.00 -13.44
N ASP A 81 10.95 -3.44 -14.52
CA ASP A 81 9.79 -3.99 -15.21
C ASP A 81 10.04 -5.32 -15.90
N ARG A 82 11.30 -5.67 -16.13
CA ARG A 82 11.66 -6.97 -16.72
C ARG A 82 11.45 -8.11 -15.74
N GLN A 83 11.82 -7.89 -14.48
CA GLN A 83 11.67 -8.89 -13.42
C GLN A 83 10.28 -8.82 -12.80
N PHE A 84 9.70 -7.61 -12.73
CA PHE A 84 8.45 -7.36 -12.05
C PHE A 84 7.51 -6.59 -12.99
N PRO A 85 6.83 -7.28 -13.93
CA PRO A 85 5.99 -6.60 -14.91
C PRO A 85 4.83 -5.84 -14.25
N PRO A 86 4.66 -4.54 -14.52
CA PRO A 86 3.60 -3.74 -13.87
C PRO A 86 2.20 -4.31 -14.06
N GLU A 87 1.92 -4.85 -15.23
CA GLU A 87 0.61 -5.42 -15.54
C GLU A 87 0.26 -6.64 -14.69
N GLU A 88 1.26 -7.25 -14.05
CA GLU A 88 1.08 -8.38 -13.15
C GLU A 88 1.04 -7.96 -11.68
N SER A 89 0.95 -6.66 -11.38
CA SER A 89 0.92 -6.17 -10.01
C SER A 89 -0.45 -5.62 -9.64
N ALA A 90 -0.73 -5.59 -8.35
CA ALA A 90 -1.86 -4.87 -7.79
C ALA A 90 -1.41 -3.45 -7.35
N GLY A 91 -0.33 -2.97 -7.95
CA GLY A 91 0.30 -1.70 -7.61
C GLY A 91 1.56 -1.90 -6.78
N VAL A 92 2.58 -1.08 -7.06
CA VAL A 92 3.84 -1.06 -6.30
C VAL A 92 4.18 0.37 -5.94
N ILE A 93 4.50 0.59 -4.69
CA ILE A 93 4.96 1.89 -4.20
C ILE A 93 6.33 1.70 -3.55
N VAL A 94 7.33 2.36 -4.13
CA VAL A 94 8.68 2.37 -3.59
C VAL A 94 8.93 3.73 -2.95
N PHE A 95 9.35 3.71 -1.68
CA PHE A 95 9.66 4.94 -0.95
C PHE A 95 11.15 5.17 -0.92
N CYS A 96 11.58 6.36 -1.33
CA CYS A 96 12.97 6.80 -1.26
C CYS A 96 13.06 7.95 -0.27
N VAL A 97 13.26 7.63 1.00
CA VAL A 97 13.26 8.61 2.09
C VAL A 97 14.42 8.33 3.04
N PRO A 98 14.95 9.36 3.72
CA PRO A 98 16.09 9.19 4.61
C PRO A 98 15.74 8.56 5.97
N ASP A 99 14.49 8.66 6.43
CA ASP A 99 14.10 8.18 7.75
C ASP A 99 12.60 7.91 7.86
N GLU A 100 12.19 7.34 9.00
CA GLU A 100 10.79 7.00 9.27
C GLU A 100 9.89 8.22 9.37
N ARG A 101 10.42 9.34 9.81
CA ARG A 101 9.64 10.57 9.94
C ARG A 101 9.14 11.05 8.57
N TRP A 102 10.02 11.03 7.58
CA TRP A 102 9.66 11.38 6.22
C TRP A 102 8.71 10.34 5.62
N LEU A 103 8.95 9.06 5.95
CA LEU A 103 8.10 7.98 5.48
C LEU A 103 6.65 8.17 5.97
N ARG A 104 6.48 8.50 7.25
CA ARG A 104 5.15 8.77 7.81
C ARG A 104 4.47 9.96 7.12
N ARG A 105 5.22 10.99 6.82
CA ARG A 105 4.69 12.17 6.11
C ARG A 105 4.21 11.80 4.71
N LEU A 106 5.01 11.03 3.98
CA LEU A 106 4.63 10.59 2.64
C LEU A 106 3.42 9.67 2.67
N LEU A 107 3.35 8.77 3.64
CA LEU A 107 2.21 7.87 3.80
C LEU A 107 0.92 8.65 4.10
N THR A 108 1.00 9.64 4.97
CA THR A 108 -0.16 10.48 5.28
C THR A 108 -0.65 11.22 4.03
N ARG A 109 0.28 11.77 3.28
CA ARG A 109 -0.04 12.46 2.03
C ARG A 109 -0.64 11.50 1.00
N MET A 110 -0.07 10.32 0.88
CA MET A 110 -0.54 9.28 -0.02
C MET A 110 -1.96 8.82 0.33
N ASP A 111 -2.23 8.63 1.61
CA ASP A 111 -3.56 8.27 2.09
C ASP A 111 -4.58 9.29 1.60
N ARG A 112 -4.28 10.57 1.77
CA ARG A 112 -5.18 11.65 1.38
C ARG A 112 -5.32 11.76 -0.13
N GLU A 113 -4.22 11.67 -0.87
CA GLU A 113 -4.21 11.94 -2.31
C GLU A 113 -4.61 10.74 -3.16
N LEU A 114 -4.23 9.53 -2.75
CA LEU A 114 -4.48 8.33 -3.55
C LEU A 114 -5.66 7.49 -3.06
N PHE A 115 -5.79 7.33 -1.75
CA PHE A 115 -6.74 6.37 -1.21
C PHE A 115 -8.06 7.02 -0.78
N ARG A 116 -8.06 8.30 -0.41
CA ARG A 116 -9.24 8.96 0.16
C ARG A 116 -9.74 10.15 -0.64
N GLY A 117 -9.31 10.26 -1.90
CA GLY A 117 -9.77 11.31 -2.77
C GLY A 117 -11.18 11.07 -3.31
N ALA A 118 -11.57 11.88 -4.28
CA ALA A 118 -12.91 11.84 -4.88
C ALA A 118 -13.25 10.47 -5.47
N HIS A 119 -12.24 9.70 -5.85
CA HIS A 119 -12.41 8.36 -6.42
C HIS A 119 -11.71 7.34 -5.54
N ALA A 120 -12.02 7.34 -4.24
CA ALA A 120 -11.44 6.41 -3.29
C ALA A 120 -11.55 4.96 -3.77
N CYS A 121 -10.43 4.22 -3.69
CA CYS A 121 -10.33 2.87 -4.18
C CYS A 121 -9.29 2.12 -3.35
N ALA A 122 -9.53 0.84 -3.08
CA ALA A 122 -8.58 0.04 -2.31
C ALA A 122 -7.26 -0.19 -3.04
N LEU A 123 -7.29 -0.20 -4.38
CA LEU A 123 -6.11 -0.43 -5.23
C LEU A 123 -6.00 0.66 -6.30
N PRO A 124 -5.68 1.91 -5.91
CA PRO A 124 -5.63 3.01 -6.87
C PRO A 124 -4.50 2.90 -7.89
N LEU A 125 -3.48 2.10 -7.59
CA LEU A 125 -2.32 1.89 -8.45
C LEU A 125 -2.30 0.52 -9.10
N ASP A 126 -3.45 -0.15 -9.23
CA ASP A 126 -3.51 -1.46 -9.86
C ASP A 126 -2.82 -1.42 -11.22
N ARG A 127 -1.89 -2.35 -11.42
CA ARG A 127 -1.06 -2.47 -12.64
C ARG A 127 -0.11 -1.29 -12.87
N ARG A 128 0.20 -0.51 -11.84
CA ARG A 128 1.11 0.62 -11.94
C ARG A 128 2.13 0.60 -10.81
N LYS A 129 3.26 1.27 -11.05
CA LYS A 129 4.31 1.45 -10.06
C LYS A 129 4.59 2.93 -9.90
N VAL A 130 4.86 3.35 -8.67
CA VAL A 130 5.30 4.72 -8.38
C VAL A 130 6.47 4.70 -7.43
N GLU A 131 7.37 5.66 -7.60
CA GLU A 131 8.47 5.90 -6.68
C GLU A 131 8.21 7.25 -6.02
N TRP A 132 8.19 7.27 -4.68
CA TRP A 132 7.93 8.48 -3.92
C TRP A 132 9.21 8.95 -3.22
N HIS A 133 9.58 10.19 -3.48
CA HIS A 133 10.75 10.86 -2.93
C HIS A 133 10.35 12.06 -2.10
N ILE A 134 11.25 12.52 -1.26
CA ILE A 134 11.08 13.78 -0.54
C ILE A 134 10.84 14.92 -1.54
N ASP A 135 11.58 14.91 -2.63
CA ASP A 135 11.53 15.94 -3.66
C ASP A 135 10.27 15.88 -4.52
N ALA A 136 9.48 14.82 -4.40
CA ALA A 136 8.20 14.72 -5.07
C ALA A 136 7.13 15.61 -4.45
N GLN A 137 7.50 16.46 -3.50
CA GLN A 137 6.58 17.45 -2.98
C GLN A 137 6.17 18.38 -4.10
N PRO A 138 4.86 18.66 -4.24
CA PRO A 138 4.45 19.58 -5.27
C PRO A 138 5.11 20.92 -5.01
N ARG A 139 5.91 21.33 -5.96
CA ARG A 139 6.40 22.68 -5.97
C ARG A 139 5.24 23.53 -6.40
N SER A 140 4.66 24.12 -5.43
CA SER A 140 3.63 25.11 -5.73
C SER A 140 4.26 26.28 -6.42
#